data_4c588f9719796c6a840626b96ec0bdf7
#
_entry.id   4c588f9719796c6a840626b96ec0bdf7
#
_cell.length_a   1.000
_cell.length_b   1.000
_cell.length_c   1.000
_cell.angle_alpha   90.00
_cell.angle_beta   90.00
_cell.angle_gamma   90.00
#
_symmetry.space_group_name_H-M   'P 1'
#
loop_
_entity.id
_entity.type
_entity.pdbx_description
1 polymer ?
#
loop_
_entity_poly.entity_id
_entity_poly.type
_entity_poly.pdbx_seq_one_letter_code
_entity_poly.pdbx_strand_id
1 'polypeptide(L)'
;MYSTDDTSAISTSPPATTQSKPVSSSSVDIDQLTRQDVVVSYLRKNDRLPDYYVTKQQARAQGWNSREGNLCSILPGRAIGGDRFSNREKALPTASGRIWFEADINYRCGHRGAERLLYSNDGLIYVTHNHYKNFTEVIR
;
A
#
# COMPACT_ATOMS: atom_id res chain seq x y z
N MET A 1 1.29 -28.03 -49.95
CA MET A 1 0.96 -27.46 -49.84
C MET A 1 0.97 -26.77 -49.12
N TYR A 2 1.12 -26.65 -48.96
CA TYR A 2 0.91 -26.08 -48.45
C TYR A 2 0.75 -25.45 -47.57
N SER A 3 0.76 -25.35 -47.36
CA SER A 3 0.46 -24.80 -46.70
C SER A 3 0.41 -24.25 -45.96
N THR A 4 0.41 -24.39 -45.90
CA THR A 4 0.13 -23.89 -45.36
C THR A 4 0.34 -23.26 -44.52
N ASP A 5 0.45 -23.46 -44.53
CA ASP A 5 0.40 -22.93 -43.90
C ASP A 5 0.56 -22.32 -43.13
N ASP A 6 0.66 -22.42 -43.21
CA ASP A 6 0.59 -21.85 -42.60
C ASP A 6 0.59 -21.34 -41.83
N THR A 7 0.67 -21.57 -41.94
CA THR A 7 0.38 -21.01 -41.34
C THR A 7 0.40 -20.52 -40.53
N SER A 8 0.54 -20.66 -40.41
CA SER A 8 0.25 -20.09 -39.72
C SER A 8 0.31 -19.61 -38.93
N ALA A 9 0.60 -19.87 -38.85
CA ALA A 9 0.42 -19.28 -38.17
C ALA A 9 0.53 -18.78 -37.47
N ILE A 10 0.79 -18.91 -37.36
CA ILE A 10 0.67 -18.31 -36.78
C ILE A 10 0.66 -17.70 -36.00
N SER A 11 0.74 -17.85 -35.89
CA SER A 11 0.47 -17.16 -35.23
C SER A 11 0.47 -16.63 -34.53
N THR A 12 0.64 -16.89 -34.35
CA THR A 12 0.48 -16.29 -33.79
C THR A 12 0.48 -15.67 -32.98
N SER A 13 0.54 -15.87 -32.70
CA SER A 13 0.43 -15.22 -32.03
C SER A 13 0.32 -14.59 -31.31
N PRO A 14 0.25 -14.60 -31.06
CA PRO A 14 0.08 -13.96 -30.35
C PRO A 14 0.32 -13.40 -29.60
N PRO A 15 0.20 -13.61 -29.45
CA PRO A 15 0.25 -13.17 -28.55
C PRO A 15 0.79 -12.47 -27.86
N ALA A 16 1.19 -12.70 -27.89
CA ALA A 16 1.81 -12.10 -27.11
C ALA A 16 1.42 -11.00 -26.47
N THR A 17 1.20 -10.65 -26.72
CA THR A 17 0.71 -9.73 -26.22
C THR A 17 0.52 -9.45 -24.97
N THR A 18 0.45 -9.95 -24.55
CA THR A 18 0.10 -9.85 -23.34
C THR A 18 0.96 -9.42 -22.33
N GLN A 19 1.99 -9.67 -22.35
CA GLN A 19 2.84 -9.47 -21.42
C GLN A 19 3.11 -8.23 -20.88
N SER A 20 3.19 -7.37 -21.55
CA SER A 20 3.54 -6.07 -21.08
C SER A 20 2.59 -5.58 -20.03
N LYS A 21 1.45 -6.12 -19.98
CA LYS A 21 0.53 -5.67 -19.08
C LYS A 21 0.88 -5.74 -17.69
N PRO A 22 1.38 -6.78 -17.17
CA PRO A 22 1.67 -6.89 -15.76
C PRO A 22 2.57 -5.80 -15.27
N VAL A 23 3.48 -5.40 -16.07
CA VAL A 23 4.43 -4.41 -15.66
C VAL A 23 3.80 -3.07 -15.50
N SER A 24 3.01 -2.68 -16.44
CA SER A 24 2.46 -1.37 -16.39
C SER A 24 1.46 -1.19 -15.29
N SER A 25 0.80 -2.22 -14.90
CA SER A 25 -0.22 -2.07 -13.90
C SER A 25 0.32 -1.93 -12.50
N SER A 26 1.54 -2.30 -12.24
CA SER A 26 2.03 -2.27 -10.87
C SER A 26 2.07 -0.87 -10.28
N SER A 27 2.37 0.17 -11.04
CA SER A 27 2.39 1.51 -10.50
C SER A 27 0.98 2.04 -10.29
N VAL A 28 0.02 1.58 -11.05
CA VAL A 28 -1.35 1.98 -10.87
C VAL A 28 -1.93 1.27 -9.66
N ASP A 29 -1.45 0.09 -9.41
CA ASP A 29 -2.02 -0.75 -8.37
C ASP A 29 -1.80 -0.21 -6.97
N ILE A 30 -0.83 0.66 -6.74
CA ILE A 30 -0.56 1.08 -5.36
C ILE A 30 -1.74 1.86 -4.77
N ASP A 31 -2.46 2.64 -5.55
CA ASP A 31 -3.61 3.35 -5.00
C ASP A 31 -4.77 2.38 -4.76
N GLN A 32 -4.88 1.31 -5.52
CA GLN A 32 -5.86 0.28 -5.28
C GLN A 32 -5.47 -0.55 -4.05
N LEU A 33 -4.20 -0.89 -3.94
CA LEU A 33 -3.72 -1.72 -2.85
C LEU A 33 -3.76 -1.02 -1.51
N THR A 34 -3.69 0.30 -1.49
CA THR A 34 -3.71 1.07 -0.25
C THR A 34 -5.08 1.66 0.06
N ARG A 35 -6.12 1.23 -0.62
CA ARG A 35 -7.47 1.68 -0.28
C ARG A 35 -7.80 1.24 1.14
N GLN A 36 -8.54 2.08 1.83
CA GLN A 36 -8.89 1.82 3.22
C GLN A 36 -9.49 0.43 3.41
N ASP A 37 -10.48 0.08 2.60
CA ASP A 37 -11.17 -1.20 2.75
C ASP A 37 -10.25 -2.39 2.51
N VAL A 38 -9.33 -2.27 1.57
CA VAL A 38 -8.37 -3.34 1.26
C VAL A 38 -7.45 -3.59 2.45
N VAL A 39 -6.88 -2.52 2.99
CA VAL A 39 -5.92 -2.65 4.10
C VAL A 39 -6.63 -3.11 5.37
N VAL A 40 -7.82 -2.59 5.65
CA VAL A 40 -8.60 -3.00 6.81
C VAL A 40 -8.92 -4.49 6.75
N SER A 41 -9.38 -4.96 5.60
CA SER A 41 -9.70 -6.38 5.43
C SER A 41 -8.48 -7.26 5.66
N TYR A 42 -7.35 -6.85 5.12
CA TYR A 42 -6.12 -7.62 5.28
C TYR A 42 -5.68 -7.68 6.74
N LEU A 43 -5.72 -6.55 7.44
CA LEU A 43 -5.34 -6.51 8.84
C LEU A 43 -6.23 -7.41 9.69
N ARG A 44 -7.54 -7.38 9.45
CA ARG A 44 -8.45 -8.20 10.23
C ARG A 44 -8.27 -9.68 10.01
N LYS A 45 -7.83 -10.04 8.81
CA LYS A 45 -7.64 -11.43 8.47
C LYS A 45 -6.28 -11.95 8.89
N ASN A 46 -5.25 -11.13 8.84
CA ASN A 46 -3.87 -11.56 9.00
C ASN A 46 -3.14 -10.98 10.20
N ASP A 47 -3.72 -10.02 10.89
CA ASP A 47 -3.12 -9.34 12.05
C ASP A 47 -1.79 -8.67 11.74
N ARG A 48 -1.57 -8.31 10.49
CA ARG A 48 -0.38 -7.59 10.06
C ARG A 48 -0.68 -6.86 8.75
N LEU A 49 0.15 -5.88 8.44
CA LEU A 49 0.01 -5.16 7.17
C LEU A 49 0.38 -6.06 5.99
N PRO A 50 -0.19 -5.77 4.83
CA PRO A 50 0.26 -6.43 3.60
C PRO A 50 1.75 -6.20 3.35
N ASP A 51 2.35 -7.11 2.60
CA ASP A 51 3.80 -7.14 2.38
C ASP A 51 4.34 -5.96 1.58
N TYR A 52 3.48 -5.22 0.90
CA TYR A 52 3.94 -4.08 0.12
C TYR A 52 4.16 -2.81 0.95
N TYR A 53 3.89 -2.86 2.25
CA TYR A 53 4.23 -1.75 3.12
C TYR A 53 5.67 -1.86 3.60
N VAL A 54 6.33 -0.72 3.69
CA VAL A 54 7.69 -0.64 4.24
C VAL A 54 7.70 0.51 5.24
N THR A 55 8.53 0.39 6.28
CA THR A 55 8.67 1.46 7.25
C THR A 55 9.47 2.60 6.66
N LYS A 56 9.43 3.77 7.32
CA LYS A 56 10.21 4.91 6.87
C LYS A 56 11.69 4.59 6.85
N GLN A 57 12.18 3.88 7.86
CA GLN A 57 13.59 3.52 7.90
C GLN A 57 13.97 2.62 6.74
N GLN A 58 13.16 1.61 6.44
CA GLN A 58 13.41 0.72 5.33
C GLN A 58 13.42 1.48 4.01
N ALA A 59 12.47 2.39 3.83
CA ALA A 59 12.37 3.17 2.60
C ALA A 59 13.58 4.08 2.43
N ARG A 60 13.99 4.76 3.50
CA ARG A 60 15.15 5.65 3.43
C ARG A 60 16.41 4.88 3.11
N ALA A 61 16.56 3.69 3.64
CA ALA A 61 17.72 2.86 3.35
C ALA A 61 17.80 2.49 1.88
N GLN A 62 16.68 2.53 1.16
CA GLN A 62 16.64 2.25 -0.27
C GLN A 62 16.71 3.52 -1.12
N GLY A 63 16.80 4.70 -0.51
CA GLY A 63 16.94 5.93 -1.25
C GLY A 63 15.73 6.85 -1.24
N TRP A 64 14.70 6.51 -0.47
CA TRP A 64 13.52 7.36 -0.38
C TRP A 64 13.87 8.70 0.28
N ASN A 65 13.40 9.77 -0.36
CA ASN A 65 13.52 11.12 0.17
C ASN A 65 12.12 11.71 0.14
N SER A 66 11.55 11.96 1.31
CA SER A 66 10.17 12.42 1.39
C SER A 66 9.95 13.78 0.72
N ARG A 67 10.95 14.62 0.72
CA ARG A 67 10.84 15.92 0.07
C ARG A 67 10.72 15.82 -1.44
N GLU A 68 11.31 14.79 -2.00
CA GLU A 68 11.28 14.57 -3.45
C GLU A 68 10.07 13.77 -3.89
N GLY A 69 9.39 13.12 -2.96
CA GLY A 69 8.24 12.29 -3.31
C GLY A 69 8.62 11.15 -4.24
N ASN A 70 9.79 10.56 -4.04
CA ASN A 70 10.35 9.59 -4.99
C ASN A 70 10.11 8.12 -4.65
N LEU A 71 9.17 7.84 -3.75
CA LEU A 71 8.97 6.47 -3.30
C LEU A 71 8.66 5.50 -4.45
N CYS A 72 7.73 5.85 -5.30
CA CYS A 72 7.34 4.96 -6.40
C CYS A 72 8.45 4.76 -7.41
N SER A 73 9.37 5.71 -7.52
CA SER A 73 10.52 5.57 -8.43
C SER A 73 11.52 4.56 -7.91
N ILE A 74 11.81 4.60 -6.61
CA ILE A 74 12.82 3.72 -6.04
C ILE A 74 12.26 2.41 -5.53
N LEU A 75 11.02 2.40 -5.10
CA LEU A 75 10.36 1.20 -4.58
C LEU A 75 8.97 1.07 -5.22
N PRO A 76 8.92 0.74 -6.50
CA PRO A 76 7.62 0.62 -7.18
C PRO A 76 6.73 -0.41 -6.49
N GLY A 77 5.46 -0.08 -6.36
CA GLY A 77 4.50 -0.98 -5.74
C GLY A 77 4.53 -1.01 -4.23
N ARG A 78 5.19 -0.05 -3.60
CA ARG A 78 5.30 -0.01 -2.14
C ARG A 78 4.68 1.27 -1.57
N ALA A 79 4.33 1.19 -0.31
CA ALA A 79 3.79 2.34 0.44
C ALA A 79 4.41 2.37 1.82
N ILE A 80 4.34 3.49 2.50
CA ILE A 80 4.91 3.65 3.84
C ILE A 80 3.90 3.15 4.87
N GLY A 81 4.33 2.26 5.72
CA GLY A 81 3.50 1.76 6.81
C GLY A 81 4.27 0.82 7.72
N GLY A 82 3.74 0.66 8.94
CA GLY A 82 4.35 -0.21 9.94
C GLY A 82 5.13 0.54 11.01
N ASP A 83 5.26 1.85 10.89
CA ASP A 83 5.96 2.62 11.92
C ASP A 83 5.08 2.78 13.14
N ARG A 84 5.71 2.83 14.29
CA ARG A 84 5.00 3.02 15.54
C ARG A 84 4.45 4.45 15.63
N PHE A 85 3.20 4.56 16.04
CA PHE A 85 2.56 5.85 16.27
C PHE A 85 2.51 6.08 17.78
N SER A 86 3.08 7.17 18.24
CA SER A 86 3.25 7.39 19.67
C SER A 86 1.96 7.67 20.43
N ASN A 87 0.93 8.14 19.77
CA ASN A 87 -0.35 8.52 20.39
C ASN A 87 -0.11 9.47 21.58
N ARG A 88 0.84 10.37 21.38
CA ARG A 88 1.29 11.25 22.47
C ARG A 88 0.16 12.09 23.05
N GLU A 89 -0.77 12.50 22.20
CA GLU A 89 -1.89 13.33 22.63
C GLU A 89 -3.07 12.51 23.12
N LYS A 90 -2.95 11.20 23.09
CA LYS A 90 -3.98 10.30 23.56
C LYS A 90 -5.32 10.45 22.84
N ALA A 91 -5.26 10.84 21.58
CA ALA A 91 -6.47 10.95 20.76
C ALA A 91 -7.05 9.58 20.46
N LEU A 92 -6.21 8.55 20.44
CA LEU A 92 -6.66 7.17 20.27
C LEU A 92 -6.76 6.51 21.65
N PRO A 93 -7.65 5.53 21.81
CA PRO A 93 -7.84 4.88 23.11
C PRO A 93 -6.54 4.22 23.62
N THR A 94 -6.25 4.42 24.88
CA THR A 94 -5.07 3.82 25.50
C THR A 94 -5.48 2.65 26.38
N ALA A 95 -4.57 1.71 26.55
CA ALA A 95 -4.74 0.59 27.46
C ALA A 95 -3.38 0.03 27.78
N SER A 96 -3.29 -0.69 28.87
CA SER A 96 -2.04 -1.30 29.28
C SER A 96 -1.54 -2.24 28.19
N GLY A 97 -0.31 -2.07 27.77
CA GLY A 97 0.29 -2.91 26.72
C GLY A 97 -0.14 -2.59 25.30
N ARG A 98 -1.03 -1.63 25.13
CA ARG A 98 -1.48 -1.30 23.77
C ARG A 98 -0.47 -0.42 23.06
N ILE A 99 -0.13 -0.83 21.83
CA ILE A 99 0.80 -0.11 20.96
C ILE A 99 0.08 0.21 19.67
N TRP A 100 0.26 1.42 19.17
CA TRP A 100 -0.33 1.87 17.92
C TRP A 100 0.71 1.93 16.82
N PHE A 101 0.28 1.61 15.61
CA PHE A 101 1.09 1.69 14.41
C PHE A 101 0.32 2.45 13.35
N GLU A 102 1.02 2.98 12.36
CA GLU A 102 0.37 3.74 11.28
C GLU A 102 0.77 3.22 9.92
N ALA A 103 -0.10 3.44 8.95
CA ALA A 103 0.17 3.10 7.56
C ALA A 103 -0.53 4.12 6.67
N ASP A 104 0.11 4.48 5.55
CA ASP A 104 -0.52 5.35 4.59
C ASP A 104 -1.65 4.61 3.89
N ILE A 105 -2.76 5.28 3.65
CA ILE A 105 -3.85 4.74 2.83
C ILE A 105 -4.14 5.71 1.71
N ASN A 106 -4.73 5.20 0.64
CA ASN A 106 -5.09 6.00 -0.54
C ASN A 106 -3.88 6.71 -1.14
N TYR A 107 -2.74 6.01 -1.16
CA TYR A 107 -1.49 6.57 -1.65
C TYR A 107 -1.43 6.49 -3.17
N ARG A 108 -1.07 7.59 -3.83
CA ARG A 108 -1.08 7.68 -5.29
C ARG A 108 0.28 7.96 -5.89
N CYS A 109 1.34 7.60 -5.20
CA CYS A 109 2.70 7.95 -5.58
C CYS A 109 2.97 9.44 -5.36
N GLY A 110 4.18 9.84 -5.58
CA GLY A 110 4.60 11.20 -5.27
C GLY A 110 4.70 11.41 -3.78
N HIS A 111 4.40 12.62 -3.33
CA HIS A 111 4.46 12.95 -1.91
C HIS A 111 3.36 12.22 -1.16
N ARG A 112 3.62 11.93 0.10
CA ARG A 112 2.63 11.28 0.94
C ARG A 112 1.46 12.23 1.16
N GLY A 113 0.25 11.69 1.10
CA GLY A 113 -0.94 12.46 1.40
C GLY A 113 -1.15 12.59 2.91
N ALA A 114 -2.35 12.98 3.29
CA ALA A 114 -2.70 13.22 4.70
C ALA A 114 -3.47 12.06 5.33
N GLU A 115 -3.72 10.99 4.60
CA GLU A 115 -4.58 9.92 5.08
C GLU A 115 -3.75 8.80 5.68
N ARG A 116 -4.16 8.32 6.85
CA ARG A 116 -3.47 7.28 7.58
C ARG A 116 -4.46 6.30 8.17
N LEU A 117 -4.04 5.05 8.26
CA LEU A 117 -4.73 4.04 9.03
C LEU A 117 -3.90 3.80 10.28
N LEU A 118 -4.54 3.78 11.44
CA LEU A 118 -3.90 3.53 12.72
C LEU A 118 -4.41 2.21 13.24
N TYR A 119 -3.52 1.32 13.62
CA TYR A 119 -3.96 0.01 14.11
C TYR A 119 -3.18 -0.35 15.37
N SER A 120 -3.84 -1.02 16.28
CA SER A 120 -3.22 -1.40 17.55
C SER A 120 -2.85 -2.87 17.54
N ASN A 121 -1.93 -3.23 18.41
CA ASN A 121 -1.52 -4.62 18.57
C ASN A 121 -2.63 -5.52 19.11
N ASP A 122 -3.71 -4.93 19.62
CA ASP A 122 -4.85 -5.68 20.14
C ASP A 122 -6.10 -5.55 19.25
N GLY A 123 -5.95 -5.15 18.00
CA GLY A 123 -7.03 -5.29 17.01
C GLY A 123 -7.89 -4.08 16.72
N LEU A 124 -7.61 -2.93 17.32
CA LEU A 124 -8.37 -1.72 17.01
C LEU A 124 -7.87 -1.10 15.72
N ILE A 125 -8.77 -0.52 14.95
CA ILE A 125 -8.42 0.16 13.70
C ILE A 125 -9.14 1.49 13.66
N TYR A 126 -8.39 2.55 13.39
CA TYR A 126 -8.90 3.90 13.19
C TYR A 126 -8.33 4.47 11.91
N VAL A 127 -8.97 5.49 11.37
CA VAL A 127 -8.43 6.20 10.20
C VAL A 127 -8.46 7.69 10.47
N THR A 128 -7.55 8.41 9.82
CA THR A 128 -7.56 9.86 9.75
C THR A 128 -7.42 10.26 8.29
N HIS A 129 -8.17 11.27 7.88
CA HIS A 129 -8.10 11.78 6.51
C HIS A 129 -7.50 13.18 6.46
N ASN A 130 -7.14 13.75 7.60
CA ASN A 130 -6.66 15.12 7.71
C ASN A 130 -5.39 15.24 8.55
N HIS A 131 -4.52 14.30 8.41
CA HIS A 131 -3.19 14.28 9.02
C HIS A 131 -3.29 14.41 10.54
N TYR A 132 -4.01 13.46 11.14
CA TYR A 132 -4.11 13.27 12.60
C TYR A 132 -4.94 14.31 13.34
N LYS A 133 -5.70 15.14 12.66
CA LYS A 133 -6.54 16.10 13.35
C LYS A 133 -7.79 15.46 13.92
N ASN A 134 -8.34 14.50 13.20
CA ASN A 134 -9.49 13.74 13.66
C ASN A 134 -9.28 12.27 13.35
N PHE A 135 -9.86 11.40 14.18
CA PHE A 135 -9.78 9.95 13.98
C PHE A 135 -11.19 9.37 14.00
N THR A 136 -11.42 8.39 13.16
CA THR A 136 -12.70 7.68 13.12
C THR A 136 -12.43 6.20 13.27
N GLU A 137 -13.14 5.56 14.18
CA GLU A 137 -12.97 4.13 14.38
C GLU A 137 -13.58 3.37 13.21
N VAL A 138 -12.87 2.34 12.73
CA VAL A 138 -13.40 1.47 11.69
C VAL A 138 -13.99 0.25 12.40
N ILE A 139 -15.31 0.16 12.39
CA ILE A 139 -16.02 -0.88 13.11
C ILE A 139 -16.31 -2.02 12.15
N ARG A 140 -16.30 -3.24 12.67
CA ARG A 140 -16.59 -4.40 11.85
C ARG A 140 -17.98 -4.41 11.28
#